data_2bef34ff667d6f4005ad12c357e478bd
#
_entry.id   2bef34ff667d6f4005ad12c357e478bd
#
_cell.length_a   1.000
_cell.length_b   1.000
_cell.length_c   1.000
_cell.angle_alpha   90.00
_cell.angle_beta   90.00
_cell.angle_gamma   90.00
#
_symmetry.space_group_name_H-M   'P 1'
#
loop_
_entity.id
_entity.type
_entity.pdbx_description
1 polymer ?
#
loop_
_entity_poly.entity_id
_entity_poly.type
_entity_poly.pdbx_seq_one_letter_code
_entity_poly.pdbx_strand_id
1 'polypeptide(L)'
;FKGLAIEQLEQNWFEYPVLHLDLNAEKYDSKERLEKMLEFQLAKWETQYGVDKGTMTFSGRFATIIQQAYEQNGRRVVVLVDEYDKPMLQSFDHPELQDDYRKTLTAFYTVLKSSDAYLQFVFITGVTKFAQMGIFSTLNQLNDISFDLEYNALCGMTRPEIEATFAPELQALAAQTETTYDNVIEQLTRQYDGYRFTPSKGFAPMYNPFSVLSALDKLRFSDYWFASGTPTFLVEILKRTDFDLRELDDIEVSSACLLYTSPSPRD
;
A
#
# COMPACT_ATOMS: atom_id res chain seq x y z
N PHE A 1 4.96 6.25 -21.04
CA PHE A 1 3.73 5.42 -21.26
C PHE A 1 3.62 4.90 -22.70
N LYS A 2 4.64 5.11 -23.55
CA LYS A 2 4.65 4.64 -24.93
C LYS A 2 4.55 3.11 -24.98
N GLY A 3 3.59 2.59 -25.76
CA GLY A 3 3.34 1.16 -25.88
C GLY A 3 2.48 0.54 -24.77
N LEU A 4 2.10 1.31 -23.76
CA LEU A 4 1.18 0.86 -22.71
C LEU A 4 -0.27 1.15 -23.08
N ALA A 5 -1.21 0.36 -22.54
CA ALA A 5 -2.64 0.51 -22.83
C ALA A 5 -3.16 1.93 -22.55
N ILE A 6 -2.63 2.61 -21.53
CA ILE A 6 -2.99 3.97 -21.16
C ILE A 6 -2.72 4.99 -22.28
N GLU A 7 -1.72 4.74 -23.16
CA GLU A 7 -1.42 5.63 -24.29
C GLU A 7 -2.61 5.81 -25.25
N GLN A 8 -3.42 4.77 -25.37
CA GLN A 8 -4.62 4.79 -26.21
C GLN A 8 -5.87 5.28 -25.48
N LEU A 9 -5.90 5.09 -24.16
CA LEU A 9 -7.05 5.44 -23.32
C LEU A 9 -7.06 6.90 -22.90
N GLU A 10 -5.88 7.50 -22.65
CA GLU A 10 -5.75 8.88 -22.22
C GLU A 10 -5.10 9.73 -23.32
N GLN A 11 -5.84 10.71 -23.81
CA GLN A 11 -5.39 11.58 -24.91
C GLN A 11 -4.99 12.99 -24.44
N ASN A 12 -5.51 13.44 -23.30
CA ASN A 12 -5.35 14.82 -22.87
C ASN A 12 -4.18 15.04 -21.91
N TRP A 13 -3.71 14.00 -21.20
CA TRP A 13 -2.55 14.03 -20.30
C TRP A 13 -2.47 15.26 -19.40
N PHE A 14 -3.58 15.57 -18.74
CA PHE A 14 -3.67 16.72 -17.86
C PHE A 14 -2.74 16.57 -16.66
N GLU A 15 -1.98 17.63 -16.36
CA GLU A 15 -1.21 17.72 -15.13
C GLU A 15 -2.11 18.20 -13.99
N TYR A 16 -2.05 17.52 -12.85
CA TYR A 16 -2.76 17.85 -11.62
C TYR A 16 -1.77 18.21 -10.52
N PRO A 17 -2.11 19.11 -9.59
CA PRO A 17 -1.33 19.25 -8.37
C PRO A 17 -1.41 17.96 -7.55
N VAL A 18 -0.26 17.39 -7.17
CA VAL A 18 -0.16 16.12 -6.44
C VAL A 18 0.41 16.38 -5.05
N LEU A 19 -0.30 15.93 -4.02
CA LEU A 19 0.16 15.87 -2.65
C LEU A 19 0.45 14.40 -2.30
N HIS A 20 1.73 14.04 -2.20
CA HIS A 20 2.16 12.69 -1.88
C HIS A 20 2.69 12.62 -0.46
N LEU A 21 2.02 11.84 0.38
CA LEU A 21 2.39 11.53 1.76
C LEU A 21 2.91 10.09 1.82
N ASP A 22 4.20 9.93 2.08
CA ASP A 22 4.84 8.63 2.31
C ASP A 22 5.14 8.48 3.80
N LEU A 23 4.43 7.58 4.48
CA LEU A 23 4.64 7.28 5.90
C LEU A 23 5.71 6.21 6.13
N ASN A 24 6.34 5.68 5.09
CA ASN A 24 7.42 4.70 5.23
C ASN A 24 8.76 5.32 5.66
N ALA A 25 8.91 6.62 5.48
CA ALA A 25 10.20 7.31 5.64
C ALA A 25 10.66 7.49 7.09
N GLU A 26 9.83 7.15 8.12
CA GLU A 26 10.15 7.41 9.51
C GLU A 26 9.94 6.14 10.38
N LYS A 27 10.58 6.14 11.56
CA LYS A 27 10.37 5.14 12.62
C LYS A 27 9.39 5.70 13.65
N TYR A 28 8.31 4.95 13.90
CA TYR A 28 7.21 5.38 14.78
C TYR A 28 7.31 4.74 16.17
N ASP A 29 8.24 5.21 16.99
CA ASP A 29 8.49 4.72 18.35
C ASP A 29 8.08 5.72 19.44
N SER A 30 7.57 6.90 19.09
CA SER A 30 7.00 7.87 20.00
C SER A 30 6.00 8.79 19.30
N LYS A 31 5.10 9.41 20.06
CA LYS A 31 4.10 10.35 19.55
C LYS A 31 4.73 11.48 18.71
N GLU A 32 5.83 12.02 19.17
CA GLU A 32 6.54 13.12 18.52
C GLU A 32 7.08 12.74 17.14
N ARG A 33 7.31 11.45 16.88
CA ARG A 33 7.79 11.00 15.56
C ARG A 33 6.74 11.20 14.48
N LEU A 34 5.50 10.79 14.72
CA LEU A 34 4.41 11.03 13.79
C LEU A 34 4.16 12.54 13.61
N GLU A 35 4.13 13.30 14.70
CA GLU A 35 3.94 14.73 14.64
C GLU A 35 5.03 15.44 13.82
N LYS A 36 6.31 15.09 14.03
CA LYS A 36 7.44 15.64 13.26
C LYS A 36 7.37 15.27 11.78
N MET A 37 6.96 14.04 11.47
CA MET A 37 6.79 13.59 10.10
C MET A 37 5.69 14.39 9.38
N LEU A 38 4.53 14.55 10.01
CA LEU A 38 3.44 15.38 9.47
C LEU A 38 3.86 16.85 9.36
N GLU A 39 4.55 17.39 10.40
CA GLU A 39 5.09 18.75 10.38
C GLU A 39 6.02 18.97 9.19
N PHE A 40 6.97 18.06 8.97
CA PHE A 40 7.93 18.14 7.87
C PHE A 40 7.22 18.13 6.51
N GLN A 41 6.27 17.23 6.33
CA GLN A 41 5.55 17.09 5.05
C GLN A 41 4.65 18.31 4.77
N LEU A 42 3.94 18.78 5.79
CA LEU A 42 3.11 19.98 5.67
C LEU A 42 3.96 21.23 5.37
N ALA A 43 5.08 21.42 6.07
CA ALA A 43 5.98 22.55 5.82
C ALA A 43 6.53 22.57 4.38
N LYS A 44 6.80 21.39 3.81
CA LYS A 44 7.20 21.26 2.40
C LYS A 44 6.10 21.74 1.45
N TRP A 45 4.85 21.32 1.67
CA TRP A 45 3.72 21.74 0.86
C TRP A 45 3.34 23.20 1.08
N GLU A 46 3.44 23.71 2.32
CA GLU A 46 3.24 25.13 2.62
C GLU A 46 4.22 26.02 1.85
N THR A 47 5.49 25.62 1.82
CA THR A 47 6.50 26.31 1.01
C THR A 47 6.15 26.25 -0.49
N GLN A 48 5.69 25.11 -0.97
CA GLN A 48 5.34 24.92 -2.39
C GLN A 48 4.14 25.77 -2.82
N TYR A 49 3.13 25.91 -1.95
CA TYR A 49 1.87 26.59 -2.27
C TYR A 49 1.69 27.93 -1.56
N GLY A 50 2.75 28.46 -0.94
CA GLY A 50 2.72 29.78 -0.31
C GLY A 50 1.73 29.91 0.86
N VAL A 51 1.51 28.84 1.61
CA VAL A 51 0.60 28.80 2.76
C VAL A 51 1.34 29.25 4.01
N ASP A 52 0.78 30.20 4.76
CA ASP A 52 1.28 30.53 6.10
C ASP A 52 0.76 29.51 7.14
N LYS A 53 1.69 28.90 7.85
CA LYS A 53 1.41 27.92 8.90
C LYS A 53 0.49 28.49 10.00
N GLY A 54 0.70 29.71 10.42
CA GLY A 54 -0.02 30.35 11.53
C GLY A 54 -0.07 29.47 12.80
N THR A 55 -1.23 29.43 13.45
CA THR A 55 -1.53 28.60 14.63
C THR A 55 -2.43 27.39 14.33
N MET A 56 -2.58 27.03 13.05
CA MET A 56 -3.47 25.96 12.65
C MET A 56 -2.96 24.58 13.08
N THR A 57 -3.91 23.66 13.35
CA THR A 57 -3.62 22.24 13.55
C THR A 57 -3.13 21.59 12.25
N PHE A 58 -2.56 20.40 12.32
CA PHE A 58 -2.16 19.61 11.14
C PHE A 58 -3.30 19.47 10.13
N SER A 59 -4.52 19.20 10.63
CA SER A 59 -5.71 19.09 9.76
C SER A 59 -6.07 20.41 9.09
N GLY A 60 -6.04 21.52 9.83
CA GLY A 60 -6.31 22.84 9.27
C GLY A 60 -5.29 23.25 8.21
N ARG A 61 -4.01 22.99 8.47
CA ARG A 61 -2.91 23.23 7.50
C ARG A 61 -3.11 22.40 6.23
N PHE A 62 -3.42 21.11 6.38
CA PHE A 62 -3.63 20.23 5.23
C PHE A 62 -4.83 20.67 4.39
N ALA A 63 -5.95 21.05 5.02
CA ALA A 63 -7.12 21.59 4.30
C ALA A 63 -6.76 22.86 3.52
N THR A 64 -6.02 23.79 4.13
CA THR A 64 -5.59 25.02 3.48
C THR A 64 -4.64 24.75 2.32
N ILE A 65 -3.71 23.81 2.45
CA ILE A 65 -2.80 23.41 1.37
C ILE A 65 -3.58 22.85 0.19
N ILE A 66 -4.56 21.96 0.41
CA ILE A 66 -5.41 21.42 -0.65
C ILE A 66 -6.13 22.54 -1.39
N GLN A 67 -6.74 23.47 -0.66
CA GLN A 67 -7.45 24.61 -1.26
C GLN A 67 -6.49 25.51 -2.06
N GLN A 68 -5.34 25.88 -1.51
CA GLN A 68 -4.37 26.74 -2.20
C GLN A 68 -3.77 26.05 -3.44
N ALA A 69 -3.50 24.74 -3.37
CA ALA A 69 -3.05 23.97 -4.52
C ALA A 69 -4.09 24.00 -5.66
N TYR A 70 -5.37 23.87 -5.33
CA TYR A 70 -6.47 24.02 -6.29
C TYR A 70 -6.55 25.41 -6.87
N GLU A 71 -6.56 26.46 -6.02
CA GLU A 71 -6.70 27.85 -6.45
C GLU A 71 -5.56 28.30 -7.38
N GLN A 72 -4.31 27.90 -7.08
CA GLN A 72 -3.13 28.26 -7.89
C GLN A 72 -3.08 27.54 -9.23
N ASN A 73 -3.55 26.29 -9.30
CA ASN A 73 -3.45 25.48 -10.52
C ASN A 73 -4.73 25.49 -11.35
N GLY A 74 -5.87 25.96 -10.79
CA GLY A 74 -7.18 25.90 -11.44
C GLY A 74 -7.67 24.46 -11.71
N ARG A 75 -7.03 23.46 -11.09
CA ARG A 75 -7.35 22.03 -11.22
C ARG A 75 -7.43 21.37 -9.85
N ARG A 76 -8.36 20.41 -9.72
CA ARG A 76 -8.52 19.63 -8.50
C ARG A 76 -7.24 18.86 -8.15
N VAL A 77 -7.03 18.66 -6.87
CA VAL A 77 -5.83 18.08 -6.29
C VAL A 77 -5.91 16.56 -6.27
N VAL A 78 -4.81 15.90 -6.57
CA VAL A 78 -4.61 14.47 -6.35
C VAL A 78 -3.87 14.27 -5.02
N VAL A 79 -4.39 13.39 -4.16
CA VAL A 79 -3.75 13.02 -2.90
C VAL A 79 -3.37 11.55 -2.95
N LEU A 80 -2.09 11.28 -2.76
CA LEU A 80 -1.54 9.93 -2.69
C LEU A 80 -0.98 9.71 -1.28
N VAL A 81 -1.41 8.64 -0.61
CA VAL A 81 -0.91 8.25 0.70
C VAL A 81 -0.34 6.86 0.62
N ASP A 82 0.94 6.72 0.93
CA ASP A 82 1.62 5.43 0.93
C ASP A 82 1.90 4.96 2.36
N GLU A 83 1.67 3.67 2.59
CA GLU A 83 1.82 3.00 3.88
C GLU A 83 1.08 3.70 5.05
N TYR A 84 -0.20 4.04 4.83
CA TYR A 84 -1.03 4.75 5.81
C TYR A 84 -1.06 4.12 7.20
N ASP A 85 -0.84 2.82 7.28
CA ASP A 85 -0.92 2.00 8.49
C ASP A 85 0.43 1.79 9.18
N LYS A 86 1.53 2.27 8.61
CA LYS A 86 2.89 2.11 9.16
C LYS A 86 3.02 2.54 10.63
N PRO A 87 2.50 3.71 11.06
CA PRO A 87 2.55 4.11 12.46
C PRO A 87 1.81 3.13 13.38
N MET A 88 0.67 2.61 12.93
CA MET A 88 -0.14 1.66 13.68
C MET A 88 0.54 0.29 13.79
N LEU A 89 1.18 -0.17 12.71
CA LEU A 89 1.93 -1.43 12.68
C LEU A 89 3.13 -1.39 13.60
N GLN A 90 3.88 -0.29 13.62
CA GLN A 90 5.06 -0.14 14.45
C GLN A 90 4.75 0.09 15.94
N SER A 91 3.54 0.54 16.25
CA SER A 91 3.08 0.73 17.64
C SER A 91 2.19 -0.40 18.17
N PHE A 92 2.14 -1.52 17.46
CA PHE A 92 1.25 -2.64 17.80
C PHE A 92 1.40 -3.14 19.24
N ASP A 93 2.62 -3.07 19.80
CA ASP A 93 2.96 -3.49 21.17
C ASP A 93 2.74 -2.40 22.22
N HIS A 94 2.33 -1.21 21.81
CA HIS A 94 2.17 -0.03 22.66
C HIS A 94 0.77 0.55 22.51
N PRO A 95 -0.26 0.04 23.23
CA PRO A 95 -1.66 0.44 23.05
C PRO A 95 -1.94 1.93 23.22
N GLU A 96 -1.26 2.60 24.16
CA GLU A 96 -1.41 4.05 24.40
C GLU A 96 -0.88 4.85 23.20
N LEU A 97 0.30 4.49 22.69
CA LEU A 97 0.90 5.12 21.52
C LEU A 97 0.05 4.87 20.26
N GLN A 98 -0.47 3.66 20.12
CA GLN A 98 -1.36 3.30 19.03
C GLN A 98 -2.65 4.12 19.05
N ASP A 99 -3.22 4.38 20.23
CA ASP A 99 -4.42 5.21 20.39
C ASP A 99 -4.13 6.68 20.04
N ASP A 100 -3.00 7.22 20.44
CA ASP A 100 -2.55 8.57 20.06
C ASP A 100 -2.37 8.69 18.54
N TYR A 101 -1.73 7.72 17.90
CA TYR A 101 -1.58 7.69 16.46
C TYR A 101 -2.93 7.61 15.74
N ARG A 102 -3.83 6.75 16.21
CA ARG A 102 -5.18 6.64 15.66
C ARG A 102 -5.92 7.97 15.70
N LYS A 103 -5.91 8.67 16.83
CA LYS A 103 -6.54 9.98 16.97
C LYS A 103 -5.96 11.01 16.01
N THR A 104 -4.63 11.09 15.92
CA THR A 104 -3.92 12.02 15.05
C THR A 104 -4.22 11.74 13.57
N LEU A 105 -4.09 10.48 13.14
CA LEU A 105 -4.34 10.09 11.75
C LEU A 105 -5.81 10.23 11.35
N THR A 106 -6.75 9.88 12.25
CA THR A 106 -8.18 10.07 11.99
C THR A 106 -8.50 11.55 11.76
N ALA A 107 -8.01 12.43 12.63
CA ALA A 107 -8.21 13.87 12.46
C ALA A 107 -7.58 14.38 11.15
N PHE A 108 -6.40 13.92 10.82
CA PHE A 108 -5.68 14.30 9.61
C PHE A 108 -6.41 13.85 8.34
N TYR A 109 -6.80 12.59 8.25
CA TYR A 109 -7.48 12.07 7.07
C TYR A 109 -8.93 12.53 6.92
N THR A 110 -9.61 12.94 7.99
CA THR A 110 -10.97 13.49 7.91
C THR A 110 -11.03 14.74 7.01
N VAL A 111 -9.92 15.45 6.84
CA VAL A 111 -9.77 16.56 5.91
C VAL A 111 -10.11 16.16 4.47
N LEU A 112 -9.77 14.95 4.05
CA LEU A 112 -10.08 14.46 2.70
C LEU A 112 -11.57 14.49 2.40
N LYS A 113 -12.42 14.22 3.41
CA LYS A 113 -13.87 14.31 3.28
C LYS A 113 -14.36 15.76 3.19
N SER A 114 -13.85 16.63 4.03
CA SER A 114 -14.27 18.05 4.05
C SER A 114 -13.74 18.83 2.84
N SER A 115 -12.69 18.35 2.19
CA SER A 115 -12.06 18.96 1.02
C SER A 115 -12.50 18.35 -0.33
N ASP A 116 -13.53 17.53 -0.35
CA ASP A 116 -13.99 16.76 -1.53
C ASP A 116 -14.18 17.64 -2.78
N ALA A 117 -14.69 18.85 -2.62
CA ALA A 117 -14.89 19.81 -3.71
C ALA A 117 -13.58 20.19 -4.46
N TYR A 118 -12.44 20.09 -3.78
CA TYR A 118 -11.11 20.42 -4.31
C TYR A 118 -10.32 19.20 -4.77
N LEU A 119 -10.81 17.97 -4.50
CA LEU A 119 -10.10 16.74 -4.80
C LEU A 119 -10.54 16.13 -6.12
N GLN A 120 -9.56 15.72 -6.94
CA GLN A 120 -9.75 14.96 -8.17
C GLN A 120 -9.73 13.46 -7.90
N PHE A 121 -8.77 13.02 -7.09
CA PHE A 121 -8.52 11.62 -6.81
C PHE A 121 -7.78 11.48 -5.48
N VAL A 122 -8.15 10.48 -4.72
CA VAL A 122 -7.45 10.08 -3.49
C VAL A 122 -7.11 8.61 -3.60
N PHE A 123 -5.83 8.27 -3.44
CA PHE A 123 -5.37 6.88 -3.43
C PHE A 123 -4.54 6.62 -2.18
N ILE A 124 -4.93 5.61 -1.43
CA ILE A 124 -4.33 5.26 -0.14
C ILE A 124 -3.89 3.80 -0.21
N THR A 125 -2.61 3.54 0.08
CA THR A 125 -2.05 2.19 0.16
C THR A 125 -1.59 1.86 1.58
N GLY A 126 -1.56 0.56 1.89
CA GLY A 126 -1.08 0.03 3.16
C GLY A 126 -0.95 -1.48 3.11
N VAL A 127 -0.34 -2.05 4.15
CA VAL A 127 -0.10 -3.49 4.25
C VAL A 127 -1.33 -4.23 4.76
N THR A 128 -2.15 -3.59 5.58
CA THR A 128 -3.27 -4.23 6.28
C THR A 128 -4.58 -3.47 6.12
N LYS A 129 -5.70 -4.19 6.26
CA LYS A 129 -7.01 -3.57 6.37
C LYS A 129 -7.26 -3.06 7.79
N PHE A 130 -6.75 -1.88 8.12
CA PHE A 130 -7.05 -1.23 9.39
C PHE A 130 -8.37 -0.45 9.41
N ALA A 131 -9.27 -0.70 8.46
CA ALA A 131 -10.63 -0.15 8.50
C ALA A 131 -11.31 -0.36 9.86
N GLN A 132 -10.94 -1.42 10.58
CA GLN A 132 -11.46 -1.74 11.92
C GLN A 132 -10.80 -0.97 13.06
N MET A 133 -9.62 -0.42 12.87
CA MET A 133 -8.99 0.42 13.90
C MET A 133 -9.55 1.84 13.96
N GLY A 134 -10.65 2.12 13.25
CA GLY A 134 -11.39 3.37 13.36
C GLY A 134 -10.78 4.57 12.62
N ILE A 135 -9.63 4.43 11.94
CA ILE A 135 -9.00 5.55 11.22
C ILE A 135 -9.90 6.03 10.09
N PHE A 136 -10.48 5.11 9.33
CA PHE A 136 -11.35 5.41 8.19
C PHE A 136 -12.85 5.28 8.46
N SER A 137 -13.26 5.06 9.70
CA SER A 137 -14.69 4.95 10.03
C SER A 137 -15.49 6.22 9.69
N THR A 138 -14.81 7.36 9.61
CA THR A 138 -15.40 8.67 9.22
C THR A 138 -15.31 8.95 7.73
N LEU A 139 -14.56 8.14 6.96
CA LEU A 139 -14.29 8.34 5.53
C LEU A 139 -15.12 7.39 4.68
N ASN A 140 -16.42 7.59 4.66
CA ASN A 140 -17.36 6.76 3.90
C ASN A 140 -17.38 7.03 2.38
N GLN A 141 -16.58 7.99 1.90
CA GLN A 141 -16.42 8.28 0.47
C GLN A 141 -15.31 7.45 -0.21
N LEU A 142 -14.46 6.78 0.58
CA LEU A 142 -13.42 5.89 0.03
C LEU A 142 -14.03 4.54 -0.35
N ASN A 143 -13.63 4.03 -1.51
CA ASN A 143 -13.93 2.67 -1.94
C ASN A 143 -12.75 1.76 -1.60
N ASP A 144 -13.00 0.71 -0.82
CA ASP A 144 -11.98 -0.30 -0.51
C ASP A 144 -11.90 -1.33 -1.63
N ILE A 145 -10.89 -1.20 -2.47
CA ILE A 145 -10.64 -2.06 -3.63
C ILE A 145 -9.68 -3.21 -3.35
N SER A 146 -9.24 -3.41 -2.08
CA SER A 146 -8.20 -4.38 -1.72
C SER A 146 -8.51 -5.82 -2.13
N PHE A 147 -9.80 -6.20 -2.15
CA PHE A 147 -10.27 -7.53 -2.58
C PHE A 147 -11.32 -7.46 -3.68
N ASP A 148 -11.43 -6.33 -4.35
CA ASP A 148 -12.34 -6.18 -5.47
C ASP A 148 -11.81 -6.97 -6.67
N LEU A 149 -12.72 -7.70 -7.32
CA LEU A 149 -12.41 -8.56 -8.46
C LEU A 149 -11.85 -7.77 -9.64
N GLU A 150 -12.33 -6.56 -9.84
CA GLU A 150 -11.92 -5.68 -10.92
C GLU A 150 -10.46 -5.24 -10.79
N TYR A 151 -9.94 -5.18 -9.55
CA TYR A 151 -8.59 -4.68 -9.24
C TYR A 151 -7.63 -5.78 -8.77
N ASN A 152 -7.99 -7.05 -8.89
CA ASN A 152 -7.21 -8.18 -8.35
C ASN A 152 -5.79 -8.29 -8.94
N ALA A 153 -5.55 -7.75 -10.13
CA ALA A 153 -4.24 -7.74 -10.79
C ALA A 153 -3.47 -6.43 -10.63
N LEU A 154 -3.98 -5.46 -9.85
CA LEU A 154 -3.38 -4.11 -9.75
C LEU A 154 -1.96 -4.13 -9.16
N CYS A 155 -1.72 -4.97 -8.17
CA CYS A 155 -0.46 -5.00 -7.41
C CYS A 155 0.41 -6.24 -7.67
N GLY A 156 0.04 -7.08 -8.65
CA GLY A 156 0.76 -8.29 -9.00
C GLY A 156 1.14 -8.33 -10.47
N MET A 157 1.81 -9.40 -10.88
CA MET A 157 2.05 -9.73 -12.28
C MET A 157 1.34 -11.03 -12.63
N THR A 158 0.69 -11.07 -13.75
CA THR A 158 0.14 -12.31 -14.31
C THR A 158 1.20 -13.06 -15.11
N ARG A 159 1.03 -14.37 -15.25
CA ARG A 159 1.91 -15.19 -16.10
C ARG A 159 1.98 -14.68 -17.55
N PRO A 160 0.86 -14.36 -18.23
CA PRO A 160 0.92 -13.82 -19.60
C PRO A 160 1.70 -12.50 -19.70
N GLU A 161 1.58 -11.61 -18.70
CA GLU A 161 2.34 -10.36 -18.67
C GLU A 161 3.85 -10.61 -18.55
N ILE A 162 4.25 -11.54 -17.68
CA ILE A 162 5.66 -11.91 -17.49
C ILE A 162 6.22 -12.49 -18.79
N GLU A 163 5.53 -13.44 -19.40
CA GLU A 163 5.98 -14.10 -20.64
C GLU A 163 6.03 -13.11 -21.82
N ALA A 164 5.08 -12.19 -21.93
CA ALA A 164 5.05 -11.19 -22.99
C ALA A 164 6.10 -10.08 -22.81
N THR A 165 6.35 -9.65 -21.56
CA THR A 165 7.19 -8.49 -21.27
C THR A 165 8.66 -8.86 -21.13
N PHE A 166 8.95 -10.01 -20.51
CA PHE A 166 10.29 -10.42 -20.11
C PHE A 166 10.83 -11.65 -20.85
N ALA A 167 10.34 -11.90 -22.07
CA ALA A 167 10.79 -13.06 -22.86
C ALA A 167 12.32 -13.14 -23.03
N PRO A 168 13.06 -12.05 -23.30
CA PRO A 168 14.52 -12.09 -23.39
C PRO A 168 15.20 -12.47 -22.08
N GLU A 169 14.72 -11.89 -20.95
CA GLU A 169 15.27 -12.14 -19.62
C GLU A 169 14.98 -13.56 -19.14
N LEU A 170 13.82 -14.10 -19.47
CA LEU A 170 13.45 -15.49 -19.20
C LEU A 170 14.37 -16.47 -19.96
N GLN A 171 14.69 -16.17 -21.22
CA GLN A 171 15.65 -16.94 -22.00
C GLN A 171 17.07 -16.87 -21.43
N ALA A 172 17.49 -15.68 -21.00
CA ALA A 172 18.79 -15.47 -20.36
C ALA A 172 18.88 -16.24 -19.03
N LEU A 173 17.82 -16.22 -18.21
CA LEU A 173 17.72 -16.99 -16.98
C LEU A 173 17.79 -18.50 -17.25
N ALA A 174 17.11 -19.00 -18.29
CA ALA A 174 17.15 -20.39 -18.69
C ALA A 174 18.57 -20.82 -19.11
N ALA A 175 19.25 -20.01 -19.89
CA ALA A 175 20.63 -20.25 -20.29
C ALA A 175 21.60 -20.23 -19.10
N GLN A 176 21.47 -19.26 -18.17
CA GLN A 176 22.30 -19.11 -16.98
C GLN A 176 22.13 -20.28 -15.99
N THR A 177 20.90 -20.79 -15.87
CA THR A 177 20.58 -21.92 -14.97
C THR A 177 20.67 -23.28 -15.64
N GLU A 178 21.17 -23.34 -16.86
CA GLU A 178 21.32 -24.55 -17.69
C GLU A 178 20.03 -25.39 -17.76
N THR A 179 18.86 -24.72 -17.91
CA THR A 179 17.54 -25.36 -17.95
C THR A 179 16.71 -24.89 -19.14
N THR A 180 15.51 -25.43 -19.29
CA THR A 180 14.60 -25.03 -20.34
C THR A 180 13.75 -23.82 -19.95
N TYR A 181 13.22 -23.10 -20.93
CA TYR A 181 12.28 -21.99 -20.72
C TYR A 181 11.08 -22.43 -19.88
N ASP A 182 10.49 -23.58 -20.18
CA ASP A 182 9.33 -24.10 -19.45
C ASP A 182 9.66 -24.39 -17.97
N ASN A 183 10.84 -24.93 -17.70
CA ASN A 183 11.30 -25.15 -16.32
C ASN A 183 11.52 -23.84 -15.57
N VAL A 184 11.99 -22.78 -16.24
CA VAL A 184 12.10 -21.45 -15.62
C VAL A 184 10.72 -20.94 -15.23
N ILE A 185 9.72 -21.05 -16.09
CA ILE A 185 8.35 -20.65 -15.81
C ILE A 185 7.76 -21.46 -14.65
N GLU A 186 7.96 -22.78 -14.63
CA GLU A 186 7.50 -23.62 -13.53
C GLU A 186 8.18 -23.23 -12.20
N GLN A 187 9.46 -22.94 -12.24
CA GLN A 187 10.19 -22.55 -11.03
C GLN A 187 9.76 -21.15 -10.55
N LEU A 188 9.54 -20.18 -11.45
CA LEU A 188 8.96 -18.89 -11.10
C LEU A 188 7.59 -19.06 -10.44
N THR A 189 6.74 -19.92 -11.02
CA THR A 189 5.42 -20.22 -10.46
C THR A 189 5.54 -20.80 -9.04
N ARG A 190 6.38 -21.81 -8.86
CA ARG A 190 6.54 -22.45 -7.54
C ARG A 190 7.10 -21.52 -6.47
N GLN A 191 7.98 -20.59 -6.82
CA GLN A 191 8.67 -19.74 -5.83
C GLN A 191 8.02 -18.36 -5.63
N TYR A 192 7.41 -17.78 -6.66
CA TYR A 192 7.00 -16.38 -6.63
C TYR A 192 5.53 -16.13 -6.95
N ASP A 193 4.79 -17.17 -7.32
CA ASP A 193 3.34 -17.16 -7.48
C ASP A 193 2.65 -17.47 -6.15
N GLY A 194 1.37 -17.15 -6.03
CA GLY A 194 0.54 -17.53 -4.87
C GLY A 194 -0.15 -16.35 -4.18
N TYR A 195 0.15 -15.11 -4.56
CA TYR A 195 -0.58 -13.95 -4.03
C TYR A 195 -1.99 -13.90 -4.61
N ARG A 196 -2.99 -13.82 -3.75
CA ARG A 196 -4.39 -13.71 -4.13
C ARG A 196 -4.99 -12.47 -3.51
N PHE A 197 -5.39 -11.54 -4.35
CA PHE A 197 -6.09 -10.31 -3.95
C PHE A 197 -7.60 -10.43 -4.06
N THR A 198 -8.12 -11.67 -4.11
CA THR A 198 -9.55 -11.94 -4.12
C THR A 198 -9.84 -13.29 -3.45
N PRO A 199 -10.90 -13.40 -2.63
CA PRO A 199 -11.33 -14.68 -2.07
C PRO A 199 -12.03 -15.58 -3.10
N SER A 200 -12.35 -15.08 -4.29
CA SER A 200 -13.10 -15.81 -5.29
C SER A 200 -12.26 -16.91 -5.93
N LYS A 201 -12.78 -18.14 -5.91
CA LYS A 201 -12.18 -19.28 -6.63
C LYS A 201 -12.33 -19.04 -8.14
N GLY A 202 -11.26 -19.19 -8.91
CA GLY A 202 -11.27 -19.06 -10.38
C GLY A 202 -10.40 -17.94 -10.95
N PHE A 203 -9.85 -17.10 -10.10
CA PHE A 203 -8.81 -16.14 -10.50
C PHE A 203 -7.42 -16.74 -10.28
N ALA A 204 -6.56 -16.58 -11.29
CA ALA A 204 -5.17 -17.00 -11.20
C ALA A 204 -4.47 -16.22 -10.08
N PRO A 205 -3.63 -16.88 -9.29
CA PRO A 205 -2.76 -16.18 -8.34
C PRO A 205 -1.79 -15.27 -9.09
N MET A 206 -1.28 -14.25 -8.38
CA MET A 206 -0.37 -13.26 -8.92
C MET A 206 1.05 -13.52 -8.46
N TYR A 207 2.00 -13.27 -9.35
CA TYR A 207 3.41 -13.29 -9.01
C TYR A 207 3.81 -12.04 -8.26
N ASN A 208 4.71 -12.20 -7.29
CA ASN A 208 5.33 -11.08 -6.58
C ASN A 208 6.27 -10.31 -7.53
N PRO A 209 5.99 -9.03 -7.87
CA PRO A 209 6.78 -8.28 -8.83
C PRO A 209 8.24 -8.12 -8.42
N PHE A 210 8.50 -7.83 -7.14
CA PHE A 210 9.86 -7.65 -6.64
C PHE A 210 10.70 -8.91 -6.78
N SER A 211 10.12 -10.07 -6.46
CA SER A 211 10.82 -11.36 -6.56
C SER A 211 11.09 -11.74 -8.00
N VAL A 212 10.09 -11.58 -8.88
CA VAL A 212 10.25 -11.84 -10.33
C VAL A 212 11.34 -10.96 -10.92
N LEU A 213 11.24 -9.64 -10.74
CA LEU A 213 12.22 -8.68 -11.27
C LEU A 213 13.62 -8.95 -10.74
N SER A 214 13.75 -9.27 -9.44
CA SER A 214 15.04 -9.63 -8.84
C SER A 214 15.64 -10.91 -9.42
N ALA A 215 14.82 -11.91 -9.70
CA ALA A 215 15.28 -13.16 -10.31
C ALA A 215 15.76 -12.96 -11.74
N LEU A 216 15.03 -12.15 -12.52
CA LEU A 216 15.38 -11.83 -13.91
C LEU A 216 16.61 -10.93 -13.99
N ASP A 217 16.75 -9.92 -13.13
CA ASP A 217 17.91 -9.03 -13.07
C ASP A 217 19.20 -9.78 -12.68
N LYS A 218 19.11 -10.65 -11.67
CA LYS A 218 20.27 -11.40 -11.14
C LYS A 218 20.50 -12.74 -11.83
N LEU A 219 19.67 -13.12 -12.80
CA LEU A 219 19.70 -14.38 -13.52
C LEU A 219 19.81 -15.61 -12.59
N ARG A 220 19.13 -15.59 -11.46
CA ARG A 220 19.10 -16.69 -10.49
C ARG A 220 17.85 -16.66 -9.64
N PHE A 221 17.45 -17.83 -9.16
CA PHE A 221 16.39 -17.98 -8.18
C PHE A 221 16.92 -17.80 -6.74
N SER A 222 16.15 -17.16 -5.88
CA SER A 222 16.45 -16.97 -4.45
C SER A 222 15.19 -16.48 -3.71
N ASP A 223 15.22 -16.53 -2.37
CA ASP A 223 14.12 -16.07 -1.53
C ASP A 223 14.15 -14.53 -1.35
N TYR A 224 13.97 -13.81 -2.45
CA TYR A 224 14.09 -12.35 -2.50
C TYR A 224 13.11 -11.63 -1.59
N TRP A 225 11.93 -12.17 -1.39
CA TRP A 225 10.92 -11.56 -0.52
C TRP A 225 11.38 -11.47 0.93
N PHE A 226 12.05 -12.49 1.43
CA PHE A 226 12.63 -12.50 2.79
C PHE A 226 13.74 -11.45 2.97
N ALA A 227 14.43 -11.10 1.91
CA ALA A 227 15.53 -10.13 1.98
C ALA A 227 15.04 -8.67 2.11
N SER A 228 13.80 -8.37 1.70
CA SER A 228 13.26 -7.00 1.65
C SER A 228 12.30 -6.65 2.80
N GLY A 229 11.79 -7.60 3.56
CA GLY A 229 10.85 -7.32 4.63
C GLY A 229 10.45 -8.57 5.40
N THR A 230 11.12 -8.83 6.51
CA THR A 230 10.51 -9.69 7.51
C THR A 230 9.36 -8.90 8.13
N PRO A 231 8.09 -9.32 7.98
CA PRO A 231 6.99 -8.63 8.62
C PRO A 231 7.08 -8.88 10.12
N THR A 232 7.87 -8.04 10.79
CA THR A 232 8.18 -8.17 12.22
C THR A 232 6.90 -8.26 13.04
N PHE A 233 5.87 -7.48 12.66
CA PHE A 233 4.58 -7.53 13.32
C PHE A 233 3.89 -8.89 13.17
N LEU A 234 3.98 -9.55 12.00
CA LEU A 234 3.39 -10.87 11.78
C LEU A 234 4.11 -11.94 12.62
N VAL A 235 5.43 -11.85 12.69
CA VAL A 235 6.22 -12.73 13.55
C VAL A 235 5.86 -12.54 15.03
N GLU A 236 5.64 -11.30 15.48
CA GLU A 236 5.21 -11.01 16.84
C GLU A 236 3.78 -11.50 17.12
N ILE A 237 2.86 -11.36 16.18
CA ILE A 237 1.51 -11.94 16.30
C ILE A 237 1.60 -13.46 16.43
N LEU A 238 2.34 -14.14 15.55
CA LEU A 238 2.50 -15.59 15.57
C LEU A 238 3.15 -16.10 16.86
N LYS A 239 4.10 -15.34 17.45
CA LYS A 239 4.68 -15.68 18.76
C LYS A 239 3.71 -15.58 19.93
N ARG A 240 2.68 -14.71 19.83
CA ARG A 240 1.70 -14.47 20.88
C ARG A 240 0.47 -15.37 20.76
N THR A 241 0.20 -15.86 19.57
CA THR A 241 -0.86 -16.82 19.31
C THR A 241 -0.27 -18.23 19.36
N ASP A 242 -0.90 -19.13 20.11
CA ASP A 242 -0.56 -20.56 20.12
C ASP A 242 -1.07 -21.20 18.81
N PHE A 243 -0.53 -20.70 17.69
CA PHE A 243 -0.96 -21.05 16.34
C PHE A 243 -0.07 -22.16 15.78
N ASP A 244 -0.67 -23.29 15.41
CA ASP A 244 0.05 -24.36 14.73
C ASP A 244 0.24 -24.02 13.24
N LEU A 245 1.49 -23.69 12.85
CA LEU A 245 1.84 -23.35 11.47
C LEU A 245 1.49 -24.45 10.45
N ARG A 246 1.28 -25.70 10.91
CA ARG A 246 0.85 -26.81 10.05
C ARG A 246 -0.60 -26.69 9.60
N GLU A 247 -1.40 -25.89 10.30
CA GLU A 247 -2.80 -25.62 9.94
C GLU A 247 -2.91 -24.57 8.81
N LEU A 248 -1.80 -23.89 8.43
CA LEU A 248 -1.82 -22.86 7.38
C LEU A 248 -2.14 -23.42 5.99
N ASP A 249 -1.83 -24.68 5.72
CA ASP A 249 -2.01 -25.27 4.38
C ASP A 249 -3.49 -25.44 3.97
N ASP A 250 -4.45 -25.42 4.93
CA ASP A 250 -5.86 -25.66 4.72
C ASP A 250 -6.81 -24.55 5.20
N ILE A 251 -6.29 -23.39 5.62
CA ILE A 251 -7.13 -22.33 6.16
C ILE A 251 -7.85 -21.58 5.01
N GLU A 252 -9.13 -21.82 4.84
CA GLU A 252 -10.02 -20.90 4.15
C GLU A 252 -10.33 -19.71 5.07
N VAL A 253 -9.57 -18.63 4.94
CA VAL A 253 -9.83 -17.39 5.69
C VAL A 253 -10.99 -16.67 5.03
N SER A 254 -12.15 -16.60 5.70
CA SER A 254 -13.24 -15.74 5.24
C SER A 254 -12.83 -14.26 5.35
N SER A 255 -13.36 -13.41 4.47
CA SER A 255 -13.16 -11.96 4.58
C SER A 255 -13.54 -11.39 5.94
N ALA A 256 -14.46 -12.06 6.67
CA ALA A 256 -14.82 -11.74 8.04
C ALA A 256 -13.69 -12.07 9.04
N CYS A 257 -12.91 -13.13 8.86
CA CYS A 257 -11.78 -13.45 9.74
C CYS A 257 -10.62 -12.43 9.63
N LEU A 258 -10.36 -11.91 8.44
CA LEU A 258 -9.43 -10.77 8.26
C LEU A 258 -9.94 -9.51 8.97
N LEU A 259 -11.23 -9.47 9.25
CA LEU A 259 -11.92 -8.40 9.97
C LEU A 259 -11.89 -8.57 11.51
N TYR A 260 -11.65 -9.75 12.07
CA TYR A 260 -11.86 -10.07 13.49
C TYR A 260 -10.60 -10.49 14.27
N THR A 261 -9.40 -10.23 13.80
CA THR A 261 -8.17 -10.56 14.53
C THR A 261 -7.79 -9.55 15.63
N SER A 262 -8.71 -8.67 16.02
CA SER A 262 -8.56 -7.88 17.24
C SER A 262 -9.37 -8.53 18.35
N PRO A 263 -8.79 -8.93 19.48
CA PRO A 263 -9.56 -9.39 20.64
C PRO A 263 -10.49 -8.27 21.08
N SER A 264 -11.78 -8.56 21.12
CA SER A 264 -12.75 -7.65 21.69
C SER A 264 -12.40 -7.41 23.16
N PRO A 265 -12.46 -6.17 23.68
CA PRO A 265 -12.25 -5.91 25.10
C PRO A 265 -13.43 -6.35 25.98
N ARG A 266 -14.23 -7.31 25.56
CA ARG A 266 -15.47 -7.74 26.23
C ARG A 266 -15.56 -9.26 26.42
N ASP A 267 -14.46 -9.91 26.73
CA ASP A 267 -14.49 -11.24 27.35
C ASP A 267 -13.40 -11.36 28.41
#